data_cc348d2e2b0613eedce9795bacd6d9ab
#
_entry.id   cc348d2e2b0613eedce9795bacd6d9ab
#
_cell.length_a   1.000
_cell.length_b   1.000
_cell.length_c   1.000
_cell.angle_alpha   90.00
_cell.angle_beta   90.00
_cell.angle_gamma   90.00
#
_symmetry.space_group_name_H-M   'P 1'
#
loop_
_entity.id
_entity.type
_entity.pdbx_description
1 polymer ?
#
loop_
_entity_poly.entity_id
_entity_poly.type
_entity_poly.pdbx_seq_one_letter_code
_entity_poly.pdbx_strand_id
1 'polypeptide(L)'
;MPDIPQVFSQPKLTKGHLGTAAMFMSMVMPSFGPGTWHLCDITHTKLSPRAAAPYLAVCIEQQWFFAPDNGFLPMILQDYPADYYSIPSQIVIKNVMEDIFIPAIKILDNSQEDTIPFSLQEHVIKSLIPKPAFQQNRLRLAVVYNDAQGNAVFNLKKDEFERMRNGRRFKISVSSYRLEIDRISASLFEVDQGYTAAYFGPGDFLQIAMNAGSARQYYGLTEGTVIMLEFIDA
;
A
#
# COMPACT_ATOMS: atom_id res chain seq x y z
N MET A 1 1.19 5.63 -33.92
CA MET A 1 0.43 6.68 -33.20
C MET A 1 1.20 6.95 -31.94
N PRO A 2 1.51 8.19 -31.57
CA PRO A 2 2.10 8.43 -30.27
C PRO A 2 1.11 7.93 -29.21
N ASP A 3 1.59 7.11 -28.28
CA ASP A 3 0.79 6.64 -27.16
C ASP A 3 0.30 7.87 -26.36
N ILE A 4 -1.01 8.07 -26.36
CA ILE A 4 -1.62 9.11 -25.53
C ILE A 4 -1.44 8.62 -24.09
N PRO A 5 -0.73 9.37 -23.22
CA PRO A 5 -0.54 8.95 -21.85
C PRO A 5 -1.91 8.78 -21.17
N GLN A 6 -2.16 7.58 -20.67
CA GLN A 6 -3.36 7.31 -19.89
C GLN A 6 -3.15 7.89 -18.48
N VAL A 7 -4.00 8.82 -18.10
CA VAL A 7 -3.98 9.43 -16.76
C VAL A 7 -5.08 8.81 -15.91
N PHE A 8 -4.69 8.13 -14.85
CA PHE A 8 -5.62 7.64 -13.83
C PHE A 8 -5.54 8.56 -12.62
N SER A 9 -6.65 9.11 -12.18
CA SER A 9 -6.68 9.89 -10.94
C SER A 9 -7.47 9.15 -9.88
N GLN A 10 -6.88 8.98 -8.70
CA GLN A 10 -7.58 8.46 -7.53
C GLN A 10 -8.11 9.63 -6.71
N PRO A 11 -9.43 9.85 -6.63
CA PRO A 11 -9.98 10.92 -5.82
C PRO A 11 -9.85 10.58 -4.34
N LYS A 12 -9.17 11.47 -3.62
CA LYS A 12 -9.17 11.66 -2.17
C LYS A 12 -9.23 10.37 -1.33
N LEU A 13 -8.08 9.75 -1.13
CA LEU A 13 -7.87 8.94 0.06
C LEU A 13 -8.18 9.80 1.28
N THR A 14 -8.80 9.24 2.30
CA THR A 14 -9.21 9.94 3.51
C THR A 14 -8.04 10.76 4.05
N LYS A 15 -8.23 12.06 4.20
CA LYS A 15 -7.17 12.99 4.67
C LYS A 15 -6.54 12.47 5.96
N GLY A 16 -5.23 12.30 5.96
CA GLY A 16 -4.46 12.08 7.18
C GLY A 16 -3.94 10.67 7.43
N HIS A 17 -4.27 9.69 6.61
CA HIS A 17 -3.80 8.30 6.80
C HIS A 17 -2.74 7.90 5.79
N LEU A 18 -1.47 8.22 6.10
CA LEU A 18 -0.32 7.84 5.28
C LEU A 18 -0.25 6.33 5.05
N GLY A 19 -0.52 5.53 6.09
CA GLY A 19 -0.55 4.08 6.01
C GLY A 19 -1.63 3.55 5.06
N THR A 20 -2.83 4.11 5.09
CA THR A 20 -3.92 3.76 4.18
C THR A 20 -3.55 4.04 2.72
N ALA A 21 -2.93 5.20 2.47
CA ALA A 21 -2.45 5.56 1.13
C ALA A 21 -1.33 4.63 0.66
N ALA A 22 -0.40 4.29 1.54
CA ALA A 22 0.69 3.37 1.23
C ALA A 22 0.17 1.96 0.94
N MET A 23 -0.80 1.47 1.73
CA MET A 23 -1.45 0.18 1.47
C MET A 23 -2.16 0.15 0.13
N PHE A 24 -2.97 1.18 -0.16
CA PHE A 24 -3.62 1.29 -1.45
C PHE A 24 -2.60 1.24 -2.59
N MET A 25 -1.53 2.04 -2.50
CA MET A 25 -0.49 2.07 -3.53
C MET A 25 0.21 0.72 -3.68
N SER A 26 0.55 0.05 -2.56
CA SER A 26 1.16 -1.29 -2.58
C SER A 26 0.27 -2.35 -3.23
N MET A 27 -1.06 -2.20 -3.17
CA MET A 27 -2.00 -3.11 -3.82
C MET A 27 -2.11 -2.87 -5.32
N VAL A 28 -2.04 -1.61 -5.77
CA VAL A 28 -2.29 -1.27 -7.18
C VAL A 28 -1.03 -1.18 -8.02
N MET A 29 0.11 -0.82 -7.43
CA MET A 29 1.40 -0.66 -8.11
C MET A 29 1.77 -1.88 -8.99
N PRO A 30 1.59 -3.15 -8.56
CA PRO A 30 1.93 -4.30 -9.38
C PRO A 30 1.08 -4.46 -10.66
N SER A 31 -0.04 -3.74 -10.75
CA SER A 31 -0.93 -3.76 -11.94
C SER A 31 -0.47 -2.82 -13.04
N PHE A 32 0.54 -1.99 -12.78
CA PHE A 32 1.10 -1.06 -13.76
C PHE A 32 2.38 -1.61 -14.37
N GLY A 33 2.60 -1.35 -15.65
CA GLY A 33 3.80 -1.77 -16.37
C GLY A 33 4.96 -0.77 -16.27
N PRO A 34 6.12 -1.16 -16.82
CA PRO A 34 7.26 -0.27 -17.00
C PRO A 34 6.88 1.04 -17.69
N GLY A 35 7.57 2.12 -17.36
CA GLY A 35 7.30 3.45 -17.91
C GLY A 35 6.15 4.19 -17.21
N THR A 36 5.53 3.61 -16.20
CA THR A 36 4.49 4.28 -15.41
C THR A 36 5.09 5.30 -14.46
N TRP A 37 4.42 6.44 -14.31
CA TRP A 37 4.80 7.52 -13.43
C TRP A 37 3.70 7.72 -12.38
N HIS A 38 4.04 7.52 -11.11
CA HIS A 38 3.14 7.62 -9.97
C HIS A 38 3.36 8.93 -9.25
N LEU A 39 2.40 9.85 -9.32
CA LEU A 39 2.47 11.17 -8.70
C LEU A 39 1.64 11.16 -7.42
N CYS A 40 2.31 11.07 -6.29
CA CYS A 40 1.68 10.86 -4.98
C CYS A 40 1.70 12.15 -4.17
N ASP A 41 0.72 13.03 -4.38
CA ASP A 41 0.54 14.24 -3.56
C ASP A 41 -0.14 13.88 -2.23
N ILE A 42 0.63 13.30 -1.32
CA ILE A 42 0.17 12.89 0.02
C ILE A 42 0.83 13.80 1.04
N THR A 43 0.38 15.05 1.07
CA THR A 43 0.86 16.02 2.04
C THR A 43 0.11 15.90 3.36
N HIS A 44 0.84 15.76 4.46
CA HIS A 44 0.28 16.01 5.79
C HIS A 44 -0.07 17.49 5.93
N THR A 45 -1.26 17.79 6.37
CA THR A 45 -1.93 19.08 6.40
C THR A 45 -1.27 20.18 7.24
N LYS A 46 -0.04 20.03 7.72
CA LYS A 46 0.71 21.06 8.46
C LYS A 46 2.22 20.90 8.26
N LEU A 47 2.68 21.02 7.05
CA LEU A 47 4.08 21.41 6.87
C LEU A 47 4.19 22.87 7.31
N SER A 48 5.04 23.12 8.31
CA SER A 48 5.42 24.48 8.67
C SER A 48 5.94 25.16 7.41
N PRO A 49 5.55 26.43 7.10
CA PRO A 49 6.06 27.14 5.94
C PRO A 49 7.59 27.30 5.92
N ARG A 50 8.28 26.95 7.01
CA ARG A 50 9.73 27.07 7.18
C ARG A 50 10.53 25.81 6.92
N ALA A 51 9.87 24.66 6.73
CA ALA A 51 10.54 23.41 6.37
C ALA A 51 9.65 22.68 5.36
N ALA A 52 9.74 23.07 4.10
CA ALA A 52 9.24 22.22 3.03
C ALA A 52 10.02 20.91 3.12
N ALA A 53 9.34 19.81 3.45
CA ALA A 53 9.97 18.50 3.32
C ALA A 53 10.43 18.36 1.87
N PRO A 54 11.64 17.83 1.60
CA PRO A 54 12.07 17.59 0.24
C PRO A 54 11.06 16.66 -0.45
N TYR A 55 10.95 16.81 -1.75
CA TYR A 55 10.22 15.85 -2.59
C TYR A 55 11.22 14.84 -3.13
N LEU A 56 10.79 13.61 -3.23
CA LEU A 56 11.62 12.50 -3.64
C LEU A 56 11.11 11.89 -4.93
N ALA A 57 12.05 11.41 -5.75
CA ALA A 57 11.83 10.53 -6.87
C ALA A 57 12.54 9.19 -6.62
N VAL A 58 11.89 8.09 -7.00
CA VAL A 58 12.43 6.73 -6.91
C VAL A 58 12.02 5.96 -8.14
N CYS A 59 12.93 5.15 -8.70
CA CYS A 59 12.62 4.24 -9.79
C CYS A 59 12.71 2.79 -9.32
N ILE A 60 11.62 2.04 -9.45
CA ILE A 60 11.54 0.61 -9.14
C ILE A 60 10.89 -0.10 -10.32
N GLU A 61 11.53 -1.16 -10.82
CA GLU A 61 11.01 -1.97 -11.93
C GLU A 61 10.59 -1.11 -13.15
N GLN A 62 11.37 -0.07 -13.44
CA GLN A 62 11.11 0.91 -14.49
C GLN A 62 9.81 1.73 -14.28
N GLN A 63 9.30 1.79 -13.07
CA GLN A 63 8.22 2.68 -12.67
C GLN A 63 8.78 3.80 -11.79
N TRP A 64 8.40 5.04 -12.05
CA TRP A 64 8.81 6.19 -11.27
C TRP A 64 7.76 6.58 -10.23
N PHE A 65 8.21 6.86 -9.03
CA PHE A 65 7.38 7.33 -7.93
C PHE A 65 7.85 8.69 -7.46
N PHE A 66 6.94 9.63 -7.36
CA PHE A 66 7.18 10.99 -6.89
C PHE A 66 6.31 11.27 -5.67
N ALA A 67 6.90 11.63 -4.54
CA ALA A 67 6.18 11.91 -3.32
C ALA A 67 6.97 12.87 -2.40
N PRO A 68 6.31 13.52 -1.42
CA PRO A 68 7.03 14.21 -0.36
C PRO A 68 7.80 13.22 0.52
N ASP A 69 8.94 13.67 1.08
CA ASP A 69 9.70 12.90 2.09
C ASP A 69 8.98 12.95 3.44
N ASN A 70 8.01 12.08 3.59
CA ASN A 70 7.16 11.95 4.79
C ASN A 70 7.02 10.49 5.26
N GLY A 71 7.85 9.59 4.71
CA GLY A 71 7.81 8.16 5.00
C GLY A 71 6.91 7.34 4.07
N PHE A 72 6.19 7.96 3.14
CA PHE A 72 5.29 7.24 2.22
C PHE A 72 6.04 6.29 1.28
N LEU A 73 7.08 6.78 0.58
CA LEU A 73 7.86 5.94 -0.33
C LEU A 73 8.52 4.75 0.39
N PRO A 74 9.19 4.91 1.54
CA PRO A 74 9.68 3.77 2.31
C PRO A 74 8.61 2.78 2.76
N MET A 75 7.36 3.22 2.98
CA MET A 75 6.26 2.31 3.28
C MET A 75 5.88 1.42 2.11
N ILE A 76 5.74 1.99 0.91
CA ILE A 76 5.35 1.22 -0.29
C ILE A 76 6.49 0.38 -0.84
N LEU A 77 7.73 0.80 -0.62
CA LEU A 77 8.94 0.17 -1.18
C LEU A 77 9.73 -0.64 -0.15
N GLN A 78 9.16 -0.96 1.00
CA GLN A 78 9.87 -1.62 2.11
C GLN A 78 10.51 -2.97 1.73
N ASP A 79 9.99 -3.64 0.71
CA ASP A 79 10.50 -4.93 0.23
C ASP A 79 11.41 -4.77 -1.01
N TYR A 80 11.66 -3.53 -1.46
CA TYR A 80 12.51 -3.22 -2.63
C TYR A 80 13.74 -2.41 -2.21
N PRO A 81 14.96 -2.79 -2.62
CA PRO A 81 16.11 -1.92 -2.51
C PRO A 81 15.90 -0.71 -3.45
N ALA A 82 16.04 0.50 -2.93
CA ALA A 82 15.73 1.70 -3.67
C ALA A 82 16.69 2.84 -3.35
N ASP A 83 17.14 3.53 -4.40
CA ASP A 83 17.83 4.80 -4.32
C ASP A 83 16.81 5.93 -4.39
N TYR A 84 16.88 6.85 -3.42
CA TYR A 84 16.01 8.01 -3.32
C TYR A 84 16.70 9.22 -3.86
N TYR A 85 16.04 9.98 -4.70
CA TYR A 85 16.59 11.19 -5.32
C TYR A 85 15.80 12.42 -4.87
N SER A 86 16.50 13.45 -4.46
CA SER A 86 15.90 14.73 -4.06
C SER A 86 15.49 15.53 -5.27
N ILE A 87 14.21 15.91 -5.37
CA ILE A 87 13.68 16.78 -6.42
C ILE A 87 13.92 18.21 -5.99
N PRO A 88 14.60 19.05 -6.81
CA PRO A 88 14.75 20.47 -6.52
C PRO A 88 13.38 21.15 -6.40
N SER A 89 13.15 21.87 -5.30
CA SER A 89 11.91 22.58 -5.07
C SER A 89 12.16 24.08 -4.84
N GLN A 90 11.21 24.90 -5.27
CA GLN A 90 11.21 26.33 -4.99
C GLN A 90 10.78 26.59 -3.53
N ILE A 91 11.14 27.76 -3.00
CA ILE A 91 10.84 28.14 -1.61
C ILE A 91 9.33 28.28 -1.37
N VAL A 92 8.56 28.63 -2.40
CA VAL A 92 7.10 28.80 -2.32
C VAL A 92 6.42 27.84 -3.28
N ILE A 93 5.73 26.86 -2.72
CA ILE A 93 4.95 25.87 -3.45
C ILE A 93 3.47 26.23 -3.29
N LYS A 94 2.78 26.43 -4.41
CA LYS A 94 1.34 26.68 -4.45
C LYS A 94 0.57 25.44 -4.83
N ASN A 95 1.12 24.66 -5.75
CA ASN A 95 0.54 23.41 -6.26
C ASN A 95 1.67 22.40 -6.49
N VAL A 96 1.66 21.33 -5.72
CA VAL A 96 2.72 20.29 -5.79
C VAL A 96 2.83 19.69 -7.17
N MET A 97 1.72 19.45 -7.84
CA MET A 97 1.72 18.87 -9.20
C MET A 97 2.39 19.84 -10.20
N GLU A 98 2.01 21.10 -10.19
CA GLU A 98 2.48 22.11 -11.15
C GLU A 98 3.88 22.62 -10.84
N ASP A 99 4.19 22.79 -9.54
CA ASP A 99 5.42 23.43 -9.11
C ASP A 99 6.57 22.42 -8.91
N ILE A 100 6.26 21.13 -8.65
CA ILE A 100 7.26 20.11 -8.32
C ILE A 100 7.24 18.94 -9.30
N PHE A 101 6.12 18.20 -9.40
CA PHE A 101 6.14 16.91 -10.11
C PHE A 101 6.22 17.09 -11.64
N ILE A 102 5.44 17.98 -12.23
CA ILE A 102 5.49 18.22 -13.68
C ILE A 102 6.87 18.74 -14.14
N PRO A 103 7.51 19.72 -13.45
CA PRO A 103 8.88 20.09 -13.77
C PRO A 103 9.89 18.95 -13.62
N ALA A 104 9.79 18.13 -12.56
CA ALA A 104 10.67 16.99 -12.37
C ALA A 104 10.55 15.96 -13.50
N ILE A 105 9.32 15.65 -13.91
CA ILE A 105 9.04 14.78 -15.06
C ILE A 105 9.71 15.31 -16.33
N LYS A 106 9.54 16.60 -16.64
CA LYS A 106 10.16 17.22 -17.83
C LYS A 106 11.68 17.16 -17.81
N ILE A 107 12.28 17.29 -16.63
CA ILE A 107 13.73 17.18 -16.46
C ILE A 107 14.19 15.74 -16.73
N LEU A 108 13.49 14.75 -16.18
CA LEU A 108 13.77 13.33 -16.42
C LEU A 108 13.57 12.93 -17.88
N ASP A 109 12.47 13.34 -18.50
CA ASP A 109 12.13 13.02 -19.89
C ASP A 109 13.14 13.60 -20.90
N ASN A 110 13.76 14.73 -20.57
CA ASN A 110 14.80 15.37 -21.36
C ASN A 110 16.23 14.93 -20.98
N SER A 111 16.41 14.08 -19.98
CA SER A 111 17.73 13.58 -19.60
C SER A 111 18.22 12.51 -20.57
N GLN A 112 19.55 12.35 -20.64
CA GLN A 112 20.13 11.25 -21.43
C GLN A 112 19.78 9.91 -20.75
N GLU A 113 19.58 8.86 -21.57
CA GLU A 113 19.45 7.50 -21.09
C GLU A 113 20.56 7.20 -20.06
N ASP A 114 20.20 6.58 -18.94
CA ASP A 114 21.08 6.23 -17.83
C ASP A 114 21.55 7.39 -16.90
N THR A 115 21.08 8.62 -17.11
CA THR A 115 21.43 9.73 -16.21
C THR A 115 20.21 10.22 -15.43
N ILE A 116 20.27 10.06 -14.09
CA ILE A 116 19.25 10.64 -13.20
C ILE A 116 19.70 12.05 -12.82
N PRO A 117 18.97 13.11 -13.25
CA PRO A 117 19.40 14.50 -13.08
C PRO A 117 19.13 15.05 -11.68
N PHE A 118 18.92 14.19 -10.71
CA PHE A 118 18.64 14.54 -9.32
C PHE A 118 19.72 14.05 -8.38
N SER A 119 19.92 14.75 -7.27
CA SER A 119 20.90 14.37 -6.26
C SER A 119 20.40 13.19 -5.42
N LEU A 120 21.29 12.21 -5.19
CA LEU A 120 21.01 11.09 -4.30
C LEU A 120 20.74 11.62 -2.89
N GLN A 121 19.66 11.10 -2.27
CA GLN A 121 19.26 11.45 -0.92
C GLN A 121 19.65 10.32 0.05
N GLU A 122 20.66 10.54 0.87
CA GLU A 122 21.16 9.54 1.81
C GLU A 122 20.23 9.31 3.01
N HIS A 123 19.52 10.35 3.41
CA HIS A 123 18.65 10.32 4.58
C HIS A 123 17.21 10.63 4.20
N VAL A 124 16.34 9.65 4.33
CA VAL A 124 14.90 9.78 4.10
C VAL A 124 14.12 9.43 5.38
N ILE A 125 12.94 10.02 5.54
CA ILE A 125 12.04 9.67 6.65
C ILE A 125 11.58 8.24 6.45
N LYS A 126 11.95 7.33 7.37
CA LYS A 126 11.59 5.92 7.31
C LYS A 126 10.28 5.67 8.06
N SER A 127 9.34 5.05 7.40
CA SER A 127 8.12 4.51 7.96
C SER A 127 7.85 3.14 7.36
N LEU A 128 7.21 2.27 8.12
CA LEU A 128 6.95 0.90 7.71
C LEU A 128 5.47 0.58 7.89
N ILE A 129 4.91 -0.22 7.00
CA ILE A 129 3.66 -0.92 7.26
C ILE A 129 3.97 -2.02 8.28
N PRO A 130 3.26 -2.09 9.41
CA PRO A 130 3.53 -3.12 10.41
C PRO A 130 3.44 -4.52 9.79
N LYS A 131 4.46 -5.34 10.01
CA LYS A 131 4.41 -6.76 9.61
C LYS A 131 3.59 -7.57 10.62
N PRO A 132 3.05 -8.74 10.22
CA PRO A 132 2.38 -9.64 11.14
C PRO A 132 3.31 -10.02 12.30
N ALA A 133 2.78 -10.05 13.52
CA ALA A 133 3.55 -10.53 14.66
C ALA A 133 3.34 -12.05 14.80
N PHE A 134 4.42 -12.82 14.68
CA PHE A 134 4.41 -14.27 14.79
C PHE A 134 4.90 -14.70 16.17
N GLN A 135 4.12 -15.49 16.87
CA GLN A 135 4.48 -16.05 18.16
C GLN A 135 4.02 -17.52 18.23
N GLN A 136 4.95 -18.43 18.39
CA GLN A 136 4.71 -19.87 18.37
C GLN A 136 4.04 -20.31 17.05
N ASN A 137 2.77 -20.72 17.08
CA ASN A 137 1.97 -21.12 15.91
C ASN A 137 0.90 -20.08 15.54
N ARG A 138 0.97 -18.86 16.10
CA ARG A 138 -0.05 -17.81 15.92
C ARG A 138 0.52 -16.57 15.24
N LEU A 139 -0.27 -16.02 14.32
CA LEU A 139 -0.06 -14.73 13.71
C LEU A 139 -1.08 -13.73 14.24
N ARG A 140 -0.61 -12.59 14.70
CA ARG A 140 -1.46 -11.42 14.95
C ARG A 140 -1.47 -10.57 13.69
N LEU A 141 -2.64 -10.46 13.08
CA LEU A 141 -2.87 -9.70 11.86
C LEU A 141 -3.64 -8.44 12.19
N ALA A 142 -3.20 -7.32 11.63
CA ALA A 142 -3.91 -6.05 11.77
C ALA A 142 -4.62 -5.68 10.47
N VAL A 143 -5.83 -5.16 10.58
CA VAL A 143 -6.50 -4.49 9.45
C VAL A 143 -5.73 -3.22 9.14
N VAL A 144 -5.22 -3.10 7.92
CA VAL A 144 -4.41 -1.97 7.46
C VAL A 144 -5.13 -1.09 6.45
N TYR A 145 -6.22 -1.60 5.88
CA TYR A 145 -7.06 -0.88 4.93
C TYR A 145 -8.48 -1.45 4.90
N ASN A 146 -9.46 -0.58 4.71
CA ASN A 146 -10.81 -0.99 4.33
C ASN A 146 -11.18 -0.34 3.00
N ASP A 147 -11.65 -1.13 2.04
CA ASP A 147 -12.15 -0.59 0.78
C ASP A 147 -13.55 0.03 0.92
N ALA A 148 -14.06 0.58 -0.20
CA ALA A 148 -15.37 1.22 -0.22
C ALA A 148 -16.54 0.26 0.05
N GLN A 149 -16.36 -1.04 -0.22
CA GLN A 149 -17.34 -2.09 0.07
C GLN A 149 -17.30 -2.55 1.52
N GLY A 150 -16.26 -2.13 2.26
CA GLY A 150 -16.04 -2.53 3.65
C GLY A 150 -15.38 -3.89 3.80
N ASN A 151 -14.64 -4.34 2.79
CA ASN A 151 -13.74 -5.45 2.92
C ASN A 151 -12.54 -5.04 3.79
N ALA A 152 -12.05 -5.95 4.61
CA ALA A 152 -10.91 -5.72 5.48
C ALA A 152 -9.65 -6.33 4.87
N VAL A 153 -8.63 -5.50 4.63
CA VAL A 153 -7.32 -5.90 4.12
C VAL A 153 -6.34 -5.98 5.28
N PHE A 154 -5.61 -7.08 5.37
CA PHE A 154 -4.66 -7.36 6.45
C PHE A 154 -3.22 -7.21 5.99
N ASN A 155 -2.32 -6.98 6.95
CA ASN A 155 -0.88 -6.87 6.76
C ASN A 155 -0.18 -8.23 6.51
N LEU A 156 -0.78 -9.13 5.76
CA LEU A 156 -0.25 -10.46 5.45
C LEU A 156 -0.30 -10.71 3.95
N LYS A 157 0.84 -10.96 3.32
CA LYS A 157 0.93 -11.37 1.92
C LYS A 157 0.83 -12.89 1.76
N LYS A 158 0.43 -13.34 0.58
CA LYS A 158 0.24 -14.74 0.23
C LYS A 158 1.51 -15.57 0.38
N ASP A 159 2.63 -15.06 -0.13
CA ASP A 159 3.93 -15.73 -0.04
C ASP A 159 4.38 -15.92 1.42
N GLU A 160 4.18 -14.91 2.26
CA GLU A 160 4.48 -14.96 3.69
C GLU A 160 3.56 -15.97 4.40
N PHE A 161 2.27 -15.95 4.10
CA PHE A 161 1.31 -16.92 4.62
C PHE A 161 1.69 -18.35 4.26
N GLU A 162 1.96 -18.65 2.99
CA GLU A 162 2.30 -20.00 2.55
C GLU A 162 3.63 -20.48 3.15
N ARG A 163 4.62 -19.62 3.23
CA ARG A 163 5.90 -19.92 3.88
C ARG A 163 5.70 -20.28 5.36
N MET A 164 4.91 -19.48 6.09
CA MET A 164 4.65 -19.70 7.52
C MET A 164 3.72 -20.89 7.76
N ARG A 165 2.74 -21.09 6.90
CA ARG A 165 1.80 -22.20 6.96
C ARG A 165 2.52 -23.55 6.81
N ASN A 166 3.44 -23.65 5.87
CA ASN A 166 4.21 -24.89 5.60
C ASN A 166 3.33 -26.14 5.53
N GLY A 167 2.21 -26.08 4.80
CA GLY A 167 1.28 -27.20 4.62
C GLY A 167 0.34 -27.49 5.80
N ARG A 168 0.50 -26.83 6.96
CA ARG A 168 -0.38 -27.00 8.12
C ARG A 168 -1.80 -26.50 7.86
N ARG A 169 -2.76 -27.04 8.57
CA ARG A 169 -4.09 -26.44 8.67
C ARG A 169 -4.00 -25.09 9.41
N PHE A 170 -5.00 -24.27 9.25
CA PHE A 170 -5.04 -23.01 9.96
C PHE A 170 -6.48 -22.64 10.32
N LYS A 171 -6.60 -21.65 11.22
CA LYS A 171 -7.86 -21.07 11.64
C LYS A 171 -7.68 -19.56 11.83
N ILE A 172 -8.48 -18.77 11.17
CA ILE A 172 -8.59 -17.33 11.41
C ILE A 172 -9.77 -17.13 12.35
N SER A 173 -9.56 -16.37 13.43
CA SER A 173 -10.60 -16.11 14.43
C SER A 173 -10.76 -14.62 14.67
N VAL A 174 -12.01 -14.17 14.63
CA VAL A 174 -12.44 -12.83 15.05
C VAL A 174 -13.23 -12.99 16.34
N SER A 175 -12.54 -12.86 17.47
CA SER A 175 -13.04 -13.26 18.80
C SER A 175 -14.37 -12.61 19.20
N SER A 176 -14.60 -11.36 18.83
CA SER A 176 -15.81 -10.60 19.20
C SER A 176 -17.08 -11.11 18.52
N TYR A 177 -16.97 -11.86 17.42
CA TYR A 177 -18.12 -12.21 16.57
C TYR A 177 -18.24 -13.71 16.28
N ARG A 178 -17.40 -14.54 16.92
CA ARG A 178 -17.34 -15.99 16.69
C ARG A 178 -17.16 -16.36 15.19
N LEU A 179 -16.55 -15.48 14.41
CA LEU A 179 -16.18 -15.79 13.03
C LEU A 179 -14.95 -16.69 13.07
N GLU A 180 -15.06 -17.84 12.42
CA GLU A 180 -13.98 -18.79 12.22
C GLU A 180 -13.87 -19.12 10.74
N ILE A 181 -12.65 -18.97 10.18
CA ILE A 181 -12.37 -19.29 8.78
C ILE A 181 -11.15 -20.22 8.76
N ASP A 182 -11.29 -21.39 8.14
CA ASP A 182 -10.26 -22.43 8.08
C ASP A 182 -9.78 -22.73 6.65
N ARG A 183 -10.28 -21.99 5.68
CA ARG A 183 -9.87 -22.08 4.27
C ARG A 183 -9.66 -20.71 3.65
N ILE A 184 -8.75 -20.68 2.66
CA ILE A 184 -8.62 -19.55 1.75
C ILE A 184 -9.43 -19.87 0.49
N SER A 185 -10.34 -18.98 0.14
CA SER A 185 -11.12 -19.04 -1.10
C SER A 185 -10.31 -18.45 -2.27
N ALA A 186 -10.58 -18.86 -3.50
CA ALA A 186 -9.97 -18.25 -4.67
C ALA A 186 -10.54 -16.83 -4.92
N SER A 187 -11.78 -16.59 -4.50
CA SER A 187 -12.43 -15.27 -4.58
C SER A 187 -13.59 -15.16 -3.60
N LEU A 188 -14.11 -13.95 -3.45
CA LEU A 188 -15.33 -13.70 -2.67
C LEU A 188 -16.58 -14.44 -3.22
N PHE A 189 -16.60 -14.72 -4.53
CA PHE A 189 -17.74 -15.35 -5.19
C PHE A 189 -17.85 -16.86 -4.96
N GLU A 190 -16.92 -17.48 -4.23
CA GLU A 190 -17.03 -18.88 -3.81
C GLU A 190 -17.97 -19.10 -2.62
N VAL A 191 -18.47 -18.02 -2.02
CA VAL A 191 -19.45 -18.09 -0.94
C VAL A 191 -20.75 -17.43 -1.35
N ASP A 192 -21.88 -17.93 -0.82
CA ASP A 192 -23.20 -17.36 -1.06
C ASP A 192 -23.33 -15.95 -0.46
N GLN A 193 -24.38 -15.24 -0.88
CA GLN A 193 -24.73 -13.92 -0.32
C GLN A 193 -24.93 -14.01 1.20
N GLY A 194 -24.35 -13.04 1.92
CA GLY A 194 -24.35 -12.98 3.38
C GLY A 194 -23.26 -13.81 4.05
N TYR A 195 -22.52 -14.64 3.31
CA TYR A 195 -21.40 -15.39 3.86
C TYR A 195 -20.07 -14.66 3.69
N THR A 196 -19.11 -15.05 4.52
CA THR A 196 -17.79 -14.41 4.59
C THR A 196 -16.72 -15.33 4.04
N ALA A 197 -15.81 -14.77 3.23
CA ALA A 197 -14.64 -15.45 2.73
C ALA A 197 -13.35 -14.74 3.15
N ALA A 198 -12.29 -15.53 3.35
CA ALA A 198 -10.91 -15.05 3.34
C ALA A 198 -10.25 -15.45 2.01
N TYR A 199 -9.62 -14.50 1.36
CA TYR A 199 -8.93 -14.72 0.08
C TYR A 199 -7.76 -13.74 -0.07
N PHE A 200 -6.84 -14.01 -0.99
CA PHE A 200 -5.80 -13.06 -1.35
C PHE A 200 -6.26 -12.20 -2.52
N GLY A 201 -6.41 -10.91 -2.27
CA GLY A 201 -6.88 -9.91 -3.23
C GLY A 201 -5.74 -9.15 -3.91
N PRO A 202 -6.00 -7.92 -4.41
CA PRO A 202 -5.01 -7.09 -5.06
C PRO A 202 -3.72 -6.94 -4.25
N GLY A 203 -2.56 -7.03 -4.93
CA GLY A 203 -1.25 -6.99 -4.29
C GLY A 203 -0.94 -8.20 -3.40
N ASP A 204 -1.68 -9.31 -3.58
CA ASP A 204 -1.55 -10.54 -2.81
C ASP A 204 -1.76 -10.38 -1.29
N PHE A 205 -2.50 -9.35 -0.86
CA PHE A 205 -2.84 -9.17 0.56
C PHE A 205 -4.06 -9.99 0.96
N LEU A 206 -4.00 -10.58 2.17
CA LEU A 206 -5.14 -11.27 2.77
C LEU A 206 -6.30 -10.30 2.97
N GLN A 207 -7.48 -10.70 2.53
CA GLN A 207 -8.72 -9.97 2.72
C GLN A 207 -9.77 -10.84 3.39
N ILE A 208 -10.59 -10.22 4.24
CA ILE A 208 -11.85 -10.80 4.72
C ILE A 208 -12.97 -9.92 4.22
N ALA A 209 -13.88 -10.53 3.48
CA ALA A 209 -15.00 -9.86 2.85
C ALA A 209 -16.29 -10.65 3.05
N MET A 210 -17.42 -9.95 3.04
CA MET A 210 -18.76 -10.54 3.08
C MET A 210 -19.44 -10.36 1.73
N ASN A 211 -19.89 -11.45 1.13
CA ASN A 211 -20.60 -11.38 -0.15
C ASN A 211 -21.94 -10.65 0.04
N ALA A 212 -22.17 -9.58 -0.74
CA ALA A 212 -23.30 -8.65 -0.62
C ALA A 212 -23.45 -8.00 0.77
N GLY A 213 -22.33 -7.82 1.50
CA GLY A 213 -22.33 -7.20 2.82
C GLY A 213 -21.01 -6.46 3.09
N SER A 214 -20.84 -5.97 4.33
CA SER A 214 -19.64 -5.28 4.77
C SER A 214 -19.02 -6.00 5.97
N ALA A 215 -17.87 -6.64 5.76
CA ALA A 215 -17.11 -7.29 6.84
C ALA A 215 -16.70 -6.28 7.91
N ARG A 216 -16.34 -5.04 7.50
CA ARG A 216 -16.06 -3.93 8.40
C ARG A 216 -17.21 -3.64 9.36
N GLN A 217 -18.43 -3.52 8.85
CA GLN A 217 -19.60 -3.19 9.68
C GLN A 217 -20.06 -4.38 10.51
N TYR A 218 -20.12 -5.55 9.90
CA TYR A 218 -20.67 -6.74 10.54
C TYR A 218 -19.77 -7.31 11.62
N TYR A 219 -18.45 -7.31 11.39
CA TYR A 219 -17.45 -7.87 12.33
C TYR A 219 -16.61 -6.81 13.04
N GLY A 220 -16.87 -5.52 12.86
CA GLY A 220 -16.06 -4.47 13.44
C GLY A 220 -14.61 -4.44 12.94
N LEU A 221 -14.35 -4.95 11.73
CA LEU A 221 -13.01 -5.03 11.14
C LEU A 221 -12.58 -3.67 10.59
N THR A 222 -12.36 -2.71 11.46
CA THR A 222 -11.85 -1.38 11.12
C THR A 222 -10.34 -1.33 11.13
N GLU A 223 -9.72 -0.34 10.49
CA GLU A 223 -8.27 -0.12 10.53
C GLU A 223 -7.74 -0.16 11.97
N GLY A 224 -6.66 -0.90 12.19
CA GLY A 224 -6.08 -1.15 13.51
C GLY A 224 -6.69 -2.32 14.28
N THR A 225 -7.84 -2.87 13.85
CA THR A 225 -8.40 -4.09 14.45
C THR A 225 -7.44 -5.26 14.26
N VAL A 226 -7.18 -5.99 15.35
CA VAL A 226 -6.29 -7.15 15.34
C VAL A 226 -7.09 -8.44 15.41
N ILE A 227 -6.76 -9.39 14.54
CA ILE A 227 -7.29 -10.76 14.55
C ILE A 227 -6.17 -11.78 14.75
N MET A 228 -6.55 -13.02 15.04
CA MET A 228 -5.62 -14.12 15.19
C MET A 228 -5.76 -15.13 14.06
N LEU A 229 -4.63 -15.52 13.49
CA LEU A 229 -4.52 -16.69 12.64
C LEU A 229 -3.64 -17.72 13.36
N GLU A 230 -4.16 -18.90 13.57
CA GLU A 230 -3.48 -20.00 14.26
C GLU A 230 -3.20 -21.12 13.26
N PHE A 231 -1.95 -21.61 13.23
CA PHE A 231 -1.58 -22.81 12.49
C PHE A 231 -1.75 -24.03 13.40
N ILE A 232 -2.40 -25.06 12.87
CA ILE A 232 -2.77 -26.27 13.59
C ILE A 232 -1.91 -27.41 13.06
N ASP A 233 -1.10 -27.97 13.93
CA ASP A 233 -0.31 -29.15 13.59
C ASP A 233 -1.23 -30.34 13.30
N ALA A 234 -0.78 -31.22 12.39
CA ALA A 234 -1.58 -32.35 11.91
C ALA A 234 -1.76 -33.41 12.98
#